data_e93e67264a7df7b441b46c74d6998cf7
#
_entry.id   e93e67264a7df7b441b46c74d6998cf7
#
_cell.length_a   1.000
_cell.length_b   1.000
_cell.length_c   1.000
_cell.angle_alpha   90.00
_cell.angle_beta   90.00
_cell.angle_gamma   90.00
#
_symmetry.space_group_name_H-M   'P 1'
#
loop_
_entity.id
_entity.type
_entity.pdbx_description
1 polymer ?
#
loop_
_entity_poly.entity_id
_entity_poly.type
_entity_poly.pdbx_seq_one_letter_code
_entity_poly.pdbx_strand_id
1 'polypeptide(L)'
;MIDLTCTLELRRLITSNMADPQRISLPVAKLHRAAVAICVVEFRGEGVLDGLSPAPSENAALILTRRSQKMKNHPGQWALPGGRMDNGESPEQTALRELSEEVGLTLTADRIFGCLDDFITRSGFIITPVVIWGGTGVALIKNDREVSSVHRIPCS
;
A
#
# COMPACT_ATOMS: atom_id res chain seq x y z
N MET A 1 -0.81 -19.72 15.99
CA MET A 1 -0.29 -18.34 15.87
C MET A 1 0.31 -18.21 14.48
N ILE A 2 -0.07 -17.18 13.72
CA ILE A 2 0.48 -16.96 12.37
C ILE A 2 1.86 -16.33 12.52
N ASP A 3 2.85 -16.88 11.84
CA ASP A 3 4.18 -16.27 11.76
C ASP A 3 4.12 -15.08 10.79
N LEU A 4 4.39 -13.87 11.32
CA LEU A 4 4.39 -12.62 10.56
C LEU A 4 5.79 -12.20 10.10
N THR A 5 6.76 -13.11 10.14
CA THR A 5 8.08 -12.87 9.54
C THR A 5 7.93 -12.68 8.03
N CYS A 6 8.62 -11.72 7.45
CA CYS A 6 8.54 -11.38 6.01
C CYS A 6 9.25 -12.44 5.14
N THR A 7 8.64 -13.62 5.02
CA THR A 7 9.19 -14.81 4.38
C THR A 7 8.36 -15.25 3.16
N LEU A 8 8.92 -16.20 2.40
CA LEU A 8 8.19 -16.85 1.31
C LEU A 8 6.96 -17.63 1.82
N GLU A 9 6.97 -18.09 3.07
CA GLU A 9 5.84 -18.77 3.70
C GLU A 9 4.68 -17.80 3.93
N LEU A 10 4.95 -16.63 4.50
CA LEU A 10 3.95 -15.56 4.61
C LEU A 10 3.41 -15.16 3.24
N ARG A 11 4.29 -15.02 2.24
CA ARG A 11 3.87 -14.73 0.87
C ARG A 11 2.89 -15.78 0.33
N ARG A 12 3.16 -17.06 0.53
CA ARG A 12 2.26 -18.15 0.13
C ARG A 12 0.92 -18.10 0.85
N LEU A 13 0.93 -17.80 2.15
CA LEU A 13 -0.29 -17.66 2.94
C LEU A 13 -1.16 -16.51 2.42
N ILE A 14 -0.58 -15.36 2.12
CA ILE A 14 -1.31 -14.22 1.53
C ILE A 14 -1.87 -14.62 0.15
N THR A 15 -1.06 -15.25 -0.70
CA THR A 15 -1.50 -15.73 -2.01
C THR A 15 -2.72 -16.63 -1.90
N SER A 16 -2.70 -17.58 -0.98
CA SER A 16 -3.82 -18.52 -0.76
C SER A 16 -5.08 -17.80 -0.29
N ASN A 17 -4.94 -16.84 0.63
CA ASN A 17 -6.08 -16.09 1.17
C ASN A 17 -6.67 -15.10 0.15
N MET A 18 -5.85 -14.59 -0.77
CA MET A 18 -6.30 -13.68 -1.83
C MET A 18 -6.92 -14.39 -3.04
N ALA A 19 -6.90 -15.71 -3.07
CA ALA A 19 -7.46 -16.51 -4.16
C ALA A 19 -9.01 -16.55 -4.17
N ASP A 20 -9.69 -15.85 -3.27
CA ASP A 20 -11.16 -15.79 -3.23
C ASP A 20 -11.71 -14.96 -4.41
N PRO A 21 -12.54 -15.56 -5.30
CA PRO A 21 -13.11 -14.84 -6.44
C PRO A 21 -14.29 -13.92 -6.08
N GLN A 22 -14.71 -13.83 -4.82
CA GLN A 22 -15.91 -13.09 -4.40
C GLN A 22 -15.67 -11.60 -4.12
N ARG A 23 -14.59 -11.04 -4.64
CA ARG A 23 -14.29 -9.61 -4.51
C ARG A 23 -15.46 -8.76 -5.04
N ILE A 24 -15.86 -7.76 -4.24
CA ILE A 24 -16.87 -6.76 -4.63
C ILE A 24 -16.19 -5.65 -5.42
N SER A 25 -16.49 -5.58 -6.72
CA SER A 25 -16.10 -4.47 -7.59
C SER A 25 -17.33 -3.60 -7.84
N LEU A 26 -17.24 -2.33 -7.46
CA LEU A 26 -18.33 -1.37 -7.63
C LEU A 26 -18.37 -0.85 -9.08
N PRO A 27 -19.57 -0.66 -9.66
CA PRO A 27 -19.70 -0.12 -11.01
C PRO A 27 -19.18 1.32 -11.09
N VAL A 28 -18.66 1.67 -12.26
CA VAL A 28 -18.25 3.04 -12.56
C VAL A 28 -19.52 3.91 -12.64
N ALA A 29 -19.85 4.55 -11.52
CA ALA A 29 -20.85 5.60 -11.47
C ALA A 29 -20.16 6.96 -11.78
N LYS A 30 -20.82 8.08 -11.51
CA LYS A 30 -20.26 9.45 -11.64
C LYS A 30 -19.09 9.75 -10.67
N LEU A 31 -18.51 8.71 -10.04
CA LEU A 31 -17.45 8.83 -9.05
C LEU A 31 -16.07 8.64 -9.71
N HIS A 32 -15.09 9.29 -9.15
CA HIS A 32 -13.70 9.11 -9.57
C HIS A 32 -13.14 7.81 -8.99
N ARG A 33 -12.35 7.10 -9.76
CA ARG A 33 -11.65 5.89 -9.30
C ARG A 33 -10.24 6.22 -8.84
N ALA A 34 -9.84 5.54 -7.77
CA ALA A 34 -8.50 5.60 -7.22
C ALA A 34 -8.07 4.20 -6.77
N ALA A 35 -6.78 3.99 -6.61
CA ALA A 35 -6.23 2.77 -6.03
C ALA A 35 -5.22 3.12 -4.96
N VAL A 36 -5.12 2.27 -3.95
CA VAL A 36 -4.10 2.35 -2.90
C VAL A 36 -3.34 1.04 -2.80
N ALA A 37 -2.06 1.13 -2.47
CA ALA A 37 -1.19 -0.02 -2.32
C ALA A 37 -1.10 -0.45 -0.84
N ILE A 38 -1.54 -1.67 -0.55
CA ILE A 38 -1.24 -2.36 0.69
C ILE A 38 0.04 -3.17 0.42
N CYS A 39 1.19 -2.52 0.57
CA CYS A 39 2.47 -3.12 0.23
C CYS A 39 3.14 -3.72 1.46
N VAL A 40 3.34 -5.03 1.42
CA VAL A 40 3.99 -5.81 2.48
C VAL A 40 5.49 -5.83 2.24
N VAL A 41 6.25 -5.32 3.19
CA VAL A 41 7.72 -5.27 3.18
C VAL A 41 8.28 -5.79 4.49
N GLU A 42 9.58 -6.00 4.54
CA GLU A 42 10.31 -6.28 5.76
C GLU A 42 10.35 -5.04 6.66
N PHE A 43 10.07 -5.22 7.95
CA PHE A 43 10.32 -4.20 8.96
C PHE A 43 11.81 -4.17 9.29
N ARG A 44 12.42 -2.99 9.30
CA ARG A 44 13.86 -2.85 9.55
C ARG A 44 14.20 -2.18 10.87
N GLY A 45 13.22 -1.99 11.74
CA GLY A 45 13.44 -1.28 13.00
C GLY A 45 13.61 0.24 12.86
N GLU A 46 13.53 0.76 11.64
CA GLU A 46 13.64 2.19 11.36
C GLU A 46 12.25 2.85 11.44
N GLY A 47 12.19 4.05 12.03
CA GLY A 47 10.97 4.86 12.03
C GLY A 47 9.85 4.31 12.91
N VAL A 48 10.20 3.72 14.05
CA VAL A 48 9.20 3.34 15.06
C VAL A 48 8.47 4.61 15.49
N LEU A 49 7.16 4.65 15.20
CA LEU A 49 6.31 5.74 15.68
C LEU A 49 6.12 5.60 17.19
N ASP A 50 6.08 6.74 17.88
CA ASP A 50 5.80 6.75 19.32
C ASP A 50 4.50 6.00 19.62
N GLY A 51 4.58 5.06 20.56
CA GLY A 51 3.46 4.23 20.99
C GLY A 51 3.31 2.88 20.27
N LEU A 52 4.17 2.54 19.31
CA LEU A 52 4.24 1.19 18.76
C LEU A 52 5.22 0.34 19.57
N SER A 53 4.83 -0.90 19.84
CA SER A 53 5.75 -1.87 20.45
C SER A 53 6.90 -2.20 19.50
N PRO A 54 8.12 -2.37 19.99
CA PRO A 54 9.21 -2.84 19.15
C PRO A 54 8.89 -4.22 18.59
N ALA A 55 8.93 -4.33 17.25
CA ALA A 55 8.77 -5.60 16.56
C ALA A 55 10.14 -6.13 16.12
N PRO A 56 10.30 -7.46 15.96
CA PRO A 56 11.50 -8.02 15.34
C PRO A 56 11.74 -7.43 13.94
N SER A 57 12.98 -7.17 13.60
CA SER A 57 13.34 -6.54 12.32
C SER A 57 12.91 -7.35 11.09
N GLU A 58 12.72 -8.64 11.25
CA GLU A 58 12.34 -9.56 10.17
C GLU A 58 10.83 -9.65 9.95
N ASN A 59 10.02 -9.04 10.84
CA ASN A 59 8.57 -9.07 10.70
C ASN A 59 8.11 -8.33 9.44
N ALA A 60 6.93 -8.71 8.97
CA ALA A 60 6.25 -7.99 7.92
C ALA A 60 5.77 -6.63 8.43
N ALA A 61 5.81 -5.65 7.54
CA ALA A 61 5.34 -4.30 7.78
C ALA A 61 4.57 -3.80 6.57
N LEU A 62 3.70 -2.84 6.78
CA LEU A 62 3.02 -2.11 5.71
C LEU A 62 3.68 -0.75 5.50
N ILE A 63 3.74 -0.34 4.23
CA ILE A 63 4.21 1.00 3.89
C ILE A 63 3.07 1.99 4.14
N LEU A 64 3.32 2.98 5.00
CA LEU A 64 2.48 4.17 5.16
C LEU A 64 3.27 5.42 4.81
N THR A 65 2.57 6.40 4.26
CA THR A 65 3.11 7.72 3.99
C THR A 65 2.41 8.78 4.83
N ARG A 66 3.09 9.87 5.09
CA ARG A 66 2.47 11.10 5.54
C ARG A 66 2.50 12.11 4.41
N ARG A 67 1.34 12.62 4.03
CA ARG A 67 1.21 13.56 2.91
C ARG A 67 1.95 14.86 3.23
N SER A 68 2.57 15.43 2.20
CA SER A 68 3.24 16.73 2.35
C SER A 68 2.25 17.82 2.78
N GLN A 69 2.70 18.74 3.64
CA GLN A 69 1.93 19.92 4.03
C GLN A 69 1.65 20.88 2.85
N LYS A 70 2.42 20.74 1.76
CA LYS A 70 2.26 21.53 0.53
C LYS A 70 1.14 21.03 -0.39
N MET A 71 0.57 19.85 -0.09
CA MET A 71 -0.51 19.28 -0.90
C MET A 71 -1.81 20.05 -0.72
N LYS A 72 -2.51 20.30 -1.83
CA LYS A 72 -3.81 21.00 -1.81
C LYS A 72 -4.90 20.20 -1.08
N ASN A 73 -4.87 18.86 -1.23
CA ASN A 73 -5.85 17.96 -0.65
C ASN A 73 -5.22 17.14 0.47
N HIS A 74 -5.87 17.15 1.64
CA HIS A 74 -5.46 16.35 2.81
C HIS A 74 -3.99 16.52 3.22
N PRO A 75 -3.47 17.75 3.40
CA PRO A 75 -2.08 17.96 3.80
C PRO A 75 -1.81 17.33 5.19
N GLY A 76 -0.64 16.74 5.35
CA GLY A 76 -0.17 16.16 6.61
C GLY A 76 -0.90 14.89 7.08
N GLN A 77 -1.86 14.35 6.31
CA GLN A 77 -2.58 13.13 6.68
C GLN A 77 -1.76 11.88 6.41
N TRP A 78 -2.02 10.86 7.22
CA TRP A 78 -1.54 9.50 6.99
C TRP A 78 -2.32 8.84 5.86
N ALA A 79 -1.63 8.15 4.98
CA ALA A 79 -2.23 7.46 3.86
C ALA A 79 -1.41 6.23 3.44
N LEU A 80 -2.08 5.24 2.88
CA LEU A 80 -1.43 4.25 2.03
C LEU A 80 -0.95 4.95 0.75
N PRO A 81 0.18 4.53 0.16
CA PRO A 81 0.57 5.01 -1.17
C PRO A 81 -0.56 4.78 -2.17
N GLY A 82 -0.91 5.81 -2.94
CA GLY A 82 -2.01 5.69 -3.88
C GLY A 82 -2.49 7.01 -4.43
N GLY A 83 -3.34 6.93 -5.44
CA GLY A 83 -3.87 8.10 -6.11
C GLY A 83 -4.97 7.77 -7.11
N ARG A 84 -5.32 8.76 -7.90
CA ARG A 84 -6.32 8.62 -8.96
C ARG A 84 -5.82 7.69 -10.05
N MET A 85 -6.75 6.91 -10.58
CA MET A 85 -6.49 6.12 -11.78
C MET A 85 -6.45 7.05 -13.00
N ASP A 86 -5.41 6.90 -13.82
CA ASP A 86 -5.35 7.54 -15.14
C ASP A 86 -6.26 6.81 -16.13
N ASN A 87 -6.58 7.47 -17.24
CA ASN A 87 -7.41 6.85 -18.27
C ASN A 87 -6.75 5.58 -18.81
N GLY A 88 -7.50 4.46 -18.73
CA GLY A 88 -7.04 3.17 -19.21
C GLY A 88 -6.19 2.38 -18.22
N GLU A 89 -5.86 2.93 -17.05
CA GLU A 89 -5.20 2.18 -15.99
C GLU A 89 -6.16 1.22 -15.27
N SER A 90 -5.64 0.06 -14.90
CA SER A 90 -6.26 -0.80 -13.89
C SER A 90 -5.89 -0.33 -12.47
N PRO A 91 -6.64 -0.75 -11.43
CA PRO A 91 -6.25 -0.48 -10.05
C PRO A 91 -4.82 -0.95 -9.72
N GLU A 92 -4.43 -2.11 -10.26
CA GLU A 92 -3.10 -2.71 -10.07
C GLU A 92 -2.00 -1.83 -10.68
N GLN A 93 -2.22 -1.33 -11.89
CA GLN A 93 -1.28 -0.44 -12.57
C GLN A 93 -1.12 0.88 -11.81
N THR A 94 -2.24 1.45 -11.35
CA THR A 94 -2.23 2.68 -10.54
C THR A 94 -1.45 2.48 -9.25
N ALA A 95 -1.70 1.39 -8.52
CA ALA A 95 -1.01 1.12 -7.26
C ALA A 95 0.51 0.95 -7.46
N LEU A 96 0.94 0.26 -8.52
CA LEU A 96 2.37 0.12 -8.84
C LEU A 96 3.00 1.47 -9.23
N ARG A 97 2.32 2.28 -10.02
CA ARG A 97 2.79 3.60 -10.42
C ARG A 97 2.96 4.51 -9.20
N GLU A 98 1.96 4.58 -8.35
CA GLU A 98 1.99 5.41 -7.15
C GLU A 98 3.06 4.97 -6.13
N LEU A 99 3.30 3.67 -5.97
CA LEU A 99 4.43 3.16 -5.18
C LEU A 99 5.77 3.69 -5.71
N SER A 100 5.95 3.67 -7.03
CA SER A 100 7.17 4.19 -7.66
C SER A 100 7.30 5.71 -7.49
N GLU A 101 6.22 6.47 -7.71
CA GLU A 101 6.23 7.93 -7.65
C GLU A 101 6.38 8.45 -6.22
N GLU A 102 5.64 7.90 -5.25
CA GLU A 102 5.61 8.41 -3.87
C GLU A 102 6.75 7.90 -3.00
N VAL A 103 7.11 6.63 -3.12
CA VAL A 103 8.08 5.97 -2.21
C VAL A 103 9.29 5.34 -2.92
N GLY A 104 9.44 5.55 -4.21
CA GLY A 104 10.60 5.10 -4.98
C GLY A 104 10.71 3.59 -5.12
N LEU A 105 9.65 2.83 -4.89
CA LEU A 105 9.62 1.38 -4.97
C LEU A 105 8.99 0.94 -6.30
N THR A 106 9.83 0.50 -7.23
CA THR A 106 9.39 0.01 -8.54
C THR A 106 9.28 -1.51 -8.51
N LEU A 107 8.06 -2.01 -8.68
CA LEU A 107 7.72 -3.43 -8.67
C LEU A 107 7.01 -3.82 -9.97
N THR A 108 7.09 -5.11 -10.31
CA THR A 108 6.42 -5.71 -11.46
C THR A 108 5.10 -6.37 -11.07
N ALA A 109 4.24 -6.63 -12.05
CA ALA A 109 2.89 -7.15 -11.83
C ALA A 109 2.85 -8.53 -11.13
N ASP A 110 3.91 -9.33 -11.22
CA ASP A 110 4.06 -10.61 -10.52
C ASP A 110 4.15 -10.47 -8.99
N ARG A 111 4.31 -9.26 -8.49
CA ARG A 111 4.30 -8.94 -7.06
C ARG A 111 2.91 -8.66 -6.50
N ILE A 112 1.89 -8.58 -7.34
CA ILE A 112 0.51 -8.30 -6.94
C ILE A 112 -0.16 -9.62 -6.54
N PHE A 113 -0.74 -9.63 -5.33
CA PHE A 113 -1.57 -10.75 -4.88
C PHE A 113 -3.01 -10.65 -5.41
N GLY A 114 -3.54 -9.45 -5.53
CA GLY A 114 -4.89 -9.16 -5.97
C GLY A 114 -5.45 -7.87 -5.35
N CYS A 115 -6.73 -7.63 -5.61
CA CYS A 115 -7.45 -6.49 -5.08
C CYS A 115 -8.41 -6.93 -3.97
N LEU A 116 -8.59 -6.09 -2.96
CA LEU A 116 -9.68 -6.21 -1.99
C LEU A 116 -10.95 -5.53 -2.53
N ASP A 117 -12.02 -5.57 -1.76
CA ASP A 117 -13.29 -4.95 -2.10
C ASP A 117 -13.15 -3.45 -2.31
N ASP A 118 -13.85 -2.94 -3.31
CA ASP A 118 -13.96 -1.50 -3.53
C ASP A 118 -14.75 -0.86 -2.39
N PHE A 119 -14.40 0.36 -2.04
CA PHE A 119 -15.19 1.16 -1.10
C PHE A 119 -15.34 2.61 -1.58
N ILE A 120 -16.46 3.22 -1.17
CA ILE A 120 -16.78 4.61 -1.53
C ILE A 120 -16.37 5.53 -0.39
N THR A 121 -15.59 6.56 -0.72
CA THR A 121 -15.21 7.61 0.24
C THR A 121 -16.26 8.73 0.29
N ARG A 122 -16.29 9.48 1.40
CA ARG A 122 -17.14 10.67 1.53
C ARG A 122 -16.80 11.75 0.51
N SER A 123 -15.57 11.77 0.01
CA SER A 123 -15.12 12.72 -1.02
C SER A 123 -15.48 12.33 -2.46
N GLY A 124 -16.25 11.27 -2.65
CA GLY A 124 -16.75 10.86 -3.97
C GLY A 124 -15.79 10.03 -4.80
N PHE A 125 -14.90 9.27 -4.14
CA PHE A 125 -14.04 8.30 -4.80
C PHE A 125 -14.49 6.87 -4.56
N ILE A 126 -14.31 6.03 -5.57
CA ILE A 126 -14.27 4.57 -5.41
C ILE A 126 -12.80 4.18 -5.29
N ILE A 127 -12.41 3.65 -4.15
CA ILE A 127 -11.02 3.20 -3.91
C ILE A 127 -10.94 1.69 -3.98
N THR A 128 -9.99 1.20 -4.76
CA THR A 128 -9.62 -0.22 -4.82
C THR A 128 -8.30 -0.41 -4.07
N PRO A 129 -8.27 -1.14 -2.94
CA PRO A 129 -7.03 -1.54 -2.31
C PRO A 129 -6.39 -2.69 -3.09
N VAL A 130 -5.11 -2.56 -3.38
CA VAL A 130 -4.30 -3.57 -4.09
C VAL A 130 -3.25 -4.11 -3.14
N VAL A 131 -3.24 -5.42 -2.92
CA VAL A 131 -2.28 -6.09 -2.03
C VAL A 131 -1.05 -6.51 -2.82
N ILE A 132 0.12 -6.05 -2.38
CA ILE A 132 1.38 -6.15 -3.12
C ILE A 132 2.48 -6.69 -2.21
N TRP A 133 3.33 -7.55 -2.76
CA TRP A 133 4.52 -8.06 -2.10
C TRP A 133 5.75 -7.22 -2.46
N GLY A 134 6.19 -6.35 -1.56
CA GLY A 134 7.47 -5.64 -1.68
C GLY A 134 8.65 -6.54 -1.34
N GLY A 135 8.49 -7.37 -0.31
CA GLY A 135 9.51 -8.34 0.12
C GLY A 135 10.60 -7.73 1.00
N THR A 136 11.74 -8.40 1.02
CA THR A 136 12.90 -8.03 1.83
C THR A 136 13.88 -7.19 1.03
N GLY A 137 14.77 -6.48 1.74
CA GLY A 137 15.88 -5.77 1.10
C GLY A 137 15.50 -4.54 0.27
N VAL A 138 14.24 -4.08 0.34
CA VAL A 138 13.79 -2.92 -0.45
C VAL A 138 14.21 -1.59 0.19
N ALA A 139 14.67 -0.66 -0.63
CA ALA A 139 14.92 0.72 -0.25
C ALA A 139 13.69 1.59 -0.56
N LEU A 140 13.33 2.49 0.34
CA LEU A 140 12.25 3.44 0.16
C LEU A 140 12.83 4.86 0.07
N ILE A 141 12.48 5.58 -0.99
CA ILE A 141 12.93 6.95 -1.24
C ILE A 141 11.70 7.82 -1.45
N LYS A 142 11.39 8.68 -0.50
CA LYS A 142 10.23 9.56 -0.58
C LYS A 142 10.35 10.61 -1.69
N ASN A 143 9.24 10.93 -2.33
CA ASN A 143 9.11 12.09 -3.18
C ASN A 143 8.71 13.30 -2.31
N ASP A 144 9.64 14.22 -2.09
CA ASP A 144 9.46 15.38 -1.20
C ASP A 144 8.33 16.34 -1.60
N ARG A 145 7.87 16.26 -2.84
CA ARG A 145 6.74 17.09 -3.32
C ARG A 145 5.41 16.61 -2.79
N GLU A 146 5.26 15.29 -2.64
CA GLU A 146 3.99 14.64 -2.30
C GLU A 146 3.98 14.06 -0.90
N VAL A 147 5.15 13.61 -0.41
CA VAL A 147 5.30 12.84 0.83
C VAL A 147 6.30 13.51 1.76
N SER A 148 5.88 13.81 2.99
CA SER A 148 6.77 14.35 4.02
C SER A 148 7.59 13.25 4.72
N SER A 149 7.01 12.07 4.89
CA SER A 149 7.70 10.91 5.49
C SER A 149 7.12 9.59 5.03
N VAL A 150 7.95 8.54 5.01
CA VAL A 150 7.58 7.16 4.68
C VAL A 150 7.90 6.29 5.89
N HIS A 151 6.99 5.40 6.23
CA HIS A 151 7.09 4.55 7.42
C HIS A 151 6.81 3.09 7.08
N ARG A 152 7.49 2.20 7.79
CA ARG A 152 7.21 0.77 7.82
C ARG A 152 6.49 0.45 9.11
N ILE A 153 5.20 0.16 9.05
CA ILE A 153 4.37 -0.12 10.23
C ILE A 153 4.33 -1.64 10.41
N PRO A 154 4.88 -2.18 11.50
CA PRO A 154 4.91 -3.62 11.70
C PRO A 154 3.50 -4.20 11.84
N CYS A 155 3.30 -5.41 11.32
CA CYS A 155 2.03 -6.13 11.34
C CYS A 155 1.77 -6.91 12.65
N SER A 156 2.66 -6.84 13.60
CA SER A 156 2.55 -7.56 14.89
C SER A 156 1.91 -6.72 15.97
#